data_ad4e361f7a6efbf434834453f9799ae9
#
_entry.id   ad4e361f7a6efbf434834453f9799ae9
#
_cell.length_a   1.000
_cell.length_b   1.000
_cell.length_c   1.000
_cell.angle_alpha   90.00
_cell.angle_beta   90.00
_cell.angle_gamma   90.00
#
_symmetry.space_group_name_H-M   'P 1'
#
loop_
_entity.id
_entity.type
_entity.pdbx_description
1 polymer ?
#
loop_
_entity_poly.entity_id
_entity_poly.type
_entity_poly.pdbx_seq_one_letter_code
_entity_poly.pdbx_strand_id
1 'polypeptide(L)'
;MTGFNFNTAAPTNTQTIDKQHIDSGDFWPVIDLDELRRDMRIDTTITPDRLFDTAVNAVAYVNDQLKDINAIVPLAQHISQTDPRRINGEPLANIRYRRAVYSYTKALLLEIYNDYDSTGKTAARSDAKQETAEDYRREGHHAIAELLKKPRIDCELI
;
A
#
# COMPACT_ATOMS: atom_id res chain seq x y z
N MET A 1 20.54 -43.59 38.94
CA MET A 1 19.60 -43.36 37.79
C MET A 1 19.29 -41.87 37.73
N THR A 2 19.96 -41.16 36.86
CA THR A 2 19.86 -39.72 36.69
C THR A 2 18.93 -39.43 35.51
N GLY A 3 17.72 -38.97 35.82
CA GLY A 3 16.74 -38.54 34.80
C GLY A 3 17.11 -37.17 34.25
N PHE A 4 17.49 -37.09 32.99
CA PHE A 4 17.65 -35.83 32.27
C PHE A 4 16.28 -35.30 31.91
N ASN A 5 15.89 -34.21 32.55
CA ASN A 5 14.63 -33.48 32.26
C ASN A 5 14.97 -32.36 31.27
N PHE A 6 14.77 -32.60 29.98
CA PHE A 6 14.83 -31.55 28.96
C PHE A 6 13.47 -30.80 28.91
N ASN A 7 13.27 -29.84 29.81
CA ASN A 7 12.20 -28.88 29.69
C ASN A 7 12.76 -27.61 29.05
N THR A 8 13.00 -27.64 27.75
CA THR A 8 13.25 -26.45 26.94
C THR A 8 11.92 -25.95 26.36
N ALA A 9 11.11 -25.35 27.22
CA ALA A 9 10.07 -24.46 26.74
C ALA A 9 10.77 -23.16 26.30
N ALA A 10 11.12 -23.06 25.02
CA ALA A 10 11.46 -21.78 24.42
C ALA A 10 10.26 -20.83 24.59
N PRO A 11 10.45 -19.58 25.01
CA PRO A 11 9.35 -18.62 25.03
C PRO A 11 8.91 -18.39 23.59
N THR A 12 7.77 -18.95 23.23
CA THR A 12 7.07 -18.63 21.99
C THR A 12 6.55 -17.21 22.17
N ASN A 13 7.37 -16.24 21.85
CA ASN A 13 6.91 -14.86 21.72
C ASN A 13 6.06 -14.78 20.45
N THR A 14 4.83 -15.26 20.54
CA THR A 14 3.82 -15.09 19.52
C THR A 14 3.38 -13.64 19.61
N GLN A 15 4.14 -12.71 19.02
CA GLN A 15 3.63 -11.39 18.75
C GLN A 15 2.42 -11.57 17.83
N THR A 16 1.25 -11.32 18.38
CA THR A 16 0.02 -11.26 17.58
C THR A 16 0.20 -10.08 16.63
N ILE A 17 0.41 -10.36 15.34
CA ILE A 17 0.51 -9.30 14.33
C ILE A 17 -0.87 -8.64 14.26
N ASP A 18 -0.90 -7.34 14.51
CA ASP A 18 -2.11 -6.54 14.26
C ASP A 18 -2.32 -6.46 12.75
N LYS A 19 -3.37 -7.13 12.26
CA LYS A 19 -3.72 -7.14 10.83
C LYS A 19 -4.70 -6.04 10.43
N GLN A 20 -4.97 -5.09 11.30
CA GLN A 20 -5.76 -3.90 10.98
C GLN A 20 -4.88 -2.73 10.52
N HIS A 21 -3.63 -2.71 10.95
CA HIS A 21 -2.70 -1.64 10.65
C HIS A 21 -1.39 -2.18 10.08
N ILE A 22 -0.77 -1.40 9.20
CA ILE A 22 0.59 -1.66 8.73
C ILE A 22 1.46 -0.51 9.17
N ASP A 23 2.41 -0.82 10.05
CA ASP A 23 3.45 0.08 10.51
C ASP A 23 4.78 -0.32 9.84
N SER A 24 5.39 0.58 9.12
CA SER A 24 6.68 0.38 8.43
C SER A 24 7.80 1.26 9.00
N GLY A 25 7.66 1.70 10.24
CA GLY A 25 8.63 2.48 11.00
C GLY A 25 8.28 3.97 11.06
N ASP A 26 8.96 4.68 11.95
CA ASP A 26 8.63 6.05 12.38
C ASP A 26 8.58 7.08 11.24
N PHE A 27 9.30 6.84 10.15
CA PHE A 27 9.33 7.77 9.03
C PHE A 27 8.02 7.78 8.23
N TRP A 28 7.34 6.63 8.13
CA TRP A 28 6.17 6.43 7.29
C TRP A 28 4.86 6.54 8.08
N PRO A 29 3.78 7.08 7.47
CA PRO A 29 2.47 7.01 8.09
C PRO A 29 1.99 5.57 8.24
N VAL A 30 1.35 5.27 9.35
CA VAL A 30 0.65 3.99 9.53
C VAL A 30 -0.50 3.89 8.52
N ILE A 31 -0.65 2.73 7.91
CA ILE A 31 -1.73 2.42 6.98
C ILE A 31 -2.84 1.68 7.72
N ASP A 32 -4.04 2.25 7.72
CA ASP A 32 -5.26 1.63 8.23
C ASP A 32 -5.96 0.85 7.12
N LEU A 33 -6.18 -0.45 7.33
CA LEU A 33 -6.76 -1.33 6.30
C LEU A 33 -8.28 -1.19 6.17
N ASP A 34 -8.97 -0.73 7.19
CA ASP A 34 -10.40 -0.45 7.13
C ASP A 34 -10.64 0.82 6.31
N GLU A 35 -9.80 1.84 6.49
CA GLU A 35 -9.80 3.04 5.66
C GLU A 35 -9.48 2.70 4.21
N LEU A 36 -8.41 1.94 3.97
CA LEU A 36 -8.04 1.45 2.64
C LEU A 36 -9.18 0.70 1.95
N ARG A 37 -9.82 -0.23 2.66
CA ARG A 37 -10.95 -1.01 2.13
C ARG A 37 -12.11 -0.13 1.70
N ARG A 38 -12.47 0.83 2.56
CA ARG A 38 -13.58 1.77 2.30
C ARG A 38 -13.27 2.70 1.13
N ASP A 39 -12.10 3.33 1.14
CA ASP A 39 -11.73 4.36 0.17
C ASP A 39 -11.55 3.78 -1.24
N MET A 40 -10.96 2.59 -1.33
CA MET A 40 -10.74 1.89 -2.59
C MET A 40 -11.88 0.96 -2.99
N ARG A 41 -13.01 0.97 -2.25
CA ARG A 41 -14.18 0.11 -2.51
C ARG A 41 -13.78 -1.35 -2.74
N ILE A 42 -12.99 -1.89 -1.82
CA ILE A 42 -12.53 -3.27 -1.88
C ILE A 42 -13.65 -4.18 -1.35
N ASP A 43 -14.06 -5.12 -2.18
CA ASP A 43 -15.15 -6.03 -1.87
C ASP A 43 -14.86 -6.90 -0.64
N THR A 44 -15.91 -7.28 0.09
CA THR A 44 -15.81 -8.11 1.30
C THR A 44 -15.45 -9.57 1.00
N THR A 45 -15.53 -10.01 -0.25
CA THR A 45 -15.03 -11.33 -0.68
C THR A 45 -13.51 -11.44 -0.54
N ILE A 46 -12.80 -10.30 -0.53
CA ILE A 46 -11.37 -10.25 -0.22
C ILE A 46 -11.20 -10.38 1.29
N THR A 47 -10.60 -11.49 1.72
CA THR A 47 -10.37 -11.75 3.14
C THR A 47 -9.43 -10.70 3.77
N PRO A 48 -9.56 -10.41 5.08
CA PRO A 48 -8.65 -9.50 5.78
C PRO A 48 -7.17 -9.88 5.62
N ASP A 49 -6.86 -11.18 5.71
CA ASP A 49 -5.49 -11.68 5.56
C ASP A 49 -4.94 -11.38 4.17
N ARG A 50 -5.73 -11.59 3.12
CA ARG A 50 -5.30 -11.32 1.75
C ARG A 50 -5.11 -9.83 1.50
N LEU A 51 -5.99 -9.00 2.05
CA LEU A 51 -5.85 -7.56 1.99
C LEU A 51 -4.57 -7.11 2.69
N PHE A 52 -4.32 -7.63 3.89
CA PHE A 52 -3.12 -7.33 4.65
C PHE A 52 -1.85 -7.68 3.87
N ASP A 53 -1.73 -8.93 3.38
CA ASP A 53 -0.54 -9.38 2.65
C ASP A 53 -0.31 -8.57 1.37
N THR A 54 -1.39 -8.24 0.64
CA THR A 54 -1.29 -7.41 -0.56
C THR A 54 -0.87 -5.98 -0.24
N ALA A 55 -1.42 -5.40 0.83
CA ALA A 55 -1.08 -4.05 1.26
C ALA A 55 0.36 -3.96 1.79
N VAL A 56 0.86 -5.00 2.49
CA VAL A 56 2.28 -5.09 2.90
C VAL A 56 3.20 -5.02 1.68
N ASN A 57 2.89 -5.76 0.62
CA ASN A 57 3.68 -5.72 -0.62
C ASN A 57 3.63 -4.33 -1.27
N ALA A 58 2.47 -3.68 -1.28
CA ALA A 58 2.34 -2.31 -1.79
C ALA A 58 3.15 -1.30 -0.96
N VAL A 59 3.10 -1.39 0.37
CA VAL A 59 3.91 -0.55 1.28
C VAL A 59 5.40 -0.73 1.01
N ALA A 60 5.87 -1.98 0.93
CA ALA A 60 7.27 -2.27 0.65
C ALA A 60 7.70 -1.67 -0.69
N TYR A 61 6.90 -1.86 -1.74
CA TYR A 61 7.19 -1.30 -3.06
C TYR A 61 7.24 0.24 -3.05
N VAL A 62 6.27 0.91 -2.42
CA VAL A 62 6.22 2.37 -2.34
C VAL A 62 7.41 2.91 -1.56
N ASN A 63 7.76 2.28 -0.43
CA ASN A 63 8.93 2.68 0.37
C ASN A 63 10.23 2.55 -0.42
N ASP A 64 10.40 1.48 -1.20
CA ASP A 64 11.56 1.28 -2.08
C ASP A 64 11.65 2.36 -3.16
N GLN A 65 10.52 2.76 -3.76
CA GLN A 65 10.48 3.84 -4.74
C GLN A 65 10.80 5.21 -4.12
N LEU A 66 10.54 5.39 -2.84
CA LEU A 66 10.76 6.63 -2.09
C LEU A 66 12.08 6.63 -1.31
N LYS A 67 12.96 5.62 -1.47
CA LYS A 67 14.22 5.52 -0.71
C LYS A 67 15.11 6.78 -0.79
N ASP A 68 15.04 7.50 -1.91
CA ASP A 68 15.84 8.72 -2.14
C ASP A 68 15.15 10.00 -1.64
N ILE A 69 13.98 9.89 -0.98
CA ILE A 69 13.23 11.08 -0.53
C ILE A 69 14.04 11.92 0.47
N ASN A 70 14.90 11.30 1.27
CA ASN A 70 15.78 12.00 2.20
C ASN A 70 16.88 12.81 1.50
N ALA A 71 17.19 12.54 0.22
CA ALA A 71 18.07 13.38 -0.57
C ALA A 71 17.41 14.73 -0.92
N ILE A 72 16.07 14.77 -0.95
CA ILE A 72 15.29 15.99 -1.24
C ILE A 72 15.17 16.86 0.01
N VAL A 73 14.96 16.24 1.17
CA VAL A 73 14.87 16.92 2.46
C VAL A 73 15.75 16.20 3.48
N PRO A 74 17.05 16.49 3.49
CA PRO A 74 17.96 15.95 4.50
C PRO A 74 17.44 16.29 5.91
N LEU A 75 17.56 15.35 6.87
CA LEU A 75 17.15 15.49 8.26
C LEU A 75 15.64 15.37 8.52
N ALA A 76 14.81 15.06 7.54
CA ALA A 76 13.42 14.73 7.79
C ALA A 76 13.33 13.43 8.63
N GLN A 77 12.67 13.50 9.78
CA GLN A 77 12.40 12.34 10.64
C GLN A 77 11.08 11.66 10.28
N HIS A 78 10.20 12.37 9.59
CA HIS A 78 8.92 11.89 9.09
C HIS A 78 8.68 12.39 7.67
N ILE A 79 7.98 11.60 6.86
CA ILE A 79 7.60 12.01 5.51
C ILE A 79 6.78 13.32 5.52
N SER A 80 6.01 13.57 6.57
CA SER A 80 5.23 14.81 6.74
C SER A 80 6.07 16.09 6.71
N GLN A 81 7.37 15.97 6.97
CA GLN A 81 8.31 17.11 6.95
C GLN A 81 8.87 17.39 5.55
N THR A 82 8.61 16.51 4.58
CA THR A 82 9.11 16.69 3.21
C THR A 82 8.30 17.71 2.41
N ASP A 83 7.09 18.02 2.84
CA ASP A 83 6.21 19.04 2.25
C ASP A 83 5.50 19.81 3.37
N PRO A 84 5.73 21.13 3.50
CA PRO A 84 5.13 21.93 4.57
C PRO A 84 3.63 22.17 4.38
N ARG A 85 3.07 21.85 3.21
CA ARG A 85 1.66 22.08 2.89
C ARG A 85 0.75 21.13 3.67
N ARG A 86 -0.41 21.65 4.04
CA ARG A 86 -1.47 20.89 4.72
C ARG A 86 -2.81 21.11 4.05
N ILE A 87 -3.63 20.08 4.03
CA ILE A 87 -5.02 20.14 3.57
C ILE A 87 -5.90 19.61 4.70
N ASN A 88 -6.87 20.40 5.13
CA ASN A 88 -7.72 20.09 6.29
C ASN A 88 -6.93 19.71 7.56
N GLY A 89 -5.78 20.34 7.76
CA GLY A 89 -4.91 20.06 8.90
C GLY A 89 -4.00 18.85 8.74
N GLU A 90 -4.17 18.04 7.71
CA GLU A 90 -3.33 16.88 7.44
C GLU A 90 -2.14 17.23 6.52
N PRO A 91 -0.91 16.74 6.81
CA PRO A 91 0.24 16.94 5.94
C PRO A 91 -0.01 16.36 4.53
N LEU A 92 0.24 17.16 3.49
CA LEU A 92 0.03 16.73 2.11
C LEU A 92 0.87 15.52 1.72
N ALA A 93 2.07 15.39 2.28
CA ALA A 93 2.93 14.23 2.05
C ALA A 93 2.30 12.92 2.56
N ASN A 94 1.61 12.95 3.71
CA ASN A 94 0.90 11.78 4.24
C ASN A 94 -0.25 11.38 3.31
N ILE A 95 -1.03 12.36 2.83
CA ILE A 95 -2.13 12.13 1.89
C ILE A 95 -1.61 11.46 0.62
N ARG A 96 -0.51 11.97 0.05
CA ARG A 96 0.12 11.42 -1.15
C ARG A 96 0.68 10.02 -0.94
N TYR A 97 1.30 9.77 0.21
CA TYR A 97 1.81 8.45 0.56
C TYR A 97 0.67 7.42 0.64
N ARG A 98 -0.40 7.73 1.38
CA ARG A 98 -1.58 6.84 1.43
C ARG A 98 -2.16 6.60 0.04
N ARG A 99 -2.30 7.64 -0.78
CA ARG A 99 -2.77 7.50 -2.16
C ARG A 99 -1.90 6.54 -2.97
N ALA A 100 -0.57 6.63 -2.85
CA ALA A 100 0.34 5.70 -3.52
C ALA A 100 0.10 4.26 -3.07
N VAL A 101 0.13 3.99 -1.76
CA VAL A 101 -0.08 2.66 -1.19
C VAL A 101 -1.44 2.09 -1.55
N TYR A 102 -2.51 2.88 -1.44
CA TYR A 102 -3.88 2.46 -1.73
C TYR A 102 -4.06 2.10 -3.20
N SER A 103 -3.54 2.93 -4.11
CA SER A 103 -3.60 2.68 -5.55
C SER A 103 -2.84 1.41 -5.93
N TYR A 104 -1.63 1.19 -5.41
CA TYR A 104 -0.89 -0.05 -5.67
C TYR A 104 -1.56 -1.28 -5.08
N THR A 105 -2.11 -1.19 -3.87
CA THR A 105 -2.86 -2.30 -3.28
C THR A 105 -4.05 -2.67 -4.16
N LYS A 106 -4.81 -1.69 -4.63
CA LYS A 106 -5.96 -1.92 -5.52
C LYS A 106 -5.54 -2.53 -6.85
N ALA A 107 -4.45 -2.04 -7.45
CA ALA A 107 -3.91 -2.58 -8.69
C ALA A 107 -3.54 -4.06 -8.56
N LEU A 108 -2.79 -4.42 -7.50
CA LEU A 108 -2.39 -5.80 -7.22
C LEU A 108 -3.60 -6.73 -6.99
N LEU A 109 -4.62 -6.24 -6.26
CA LEU A 109 -5.85 -7.01 -6.06
C LEU A 109 -6.58 -7.25 -7.38
N LEU A 110 -6.71 -6.24 -8.24
CA LEU A 110 -7.36 -6.38 -9.53
C LEU A 110 -6.65 -7.39 -10.45
N GLU A 111 -5.33 -7.43 -10.43
CA GLU A 111 -4.56 -8.42 -11.20
C GLU A 111 -4.81 -9.85 -10.73
N ILE A 112 -4.74 -10.06 -9.41
CA ILE A 112 -5.00 -11.38 -8.82
C ILE A 112 -6.42 -11.86 -9.18
N TYR A 113 -7.40 -10.97 -9.24
CA TYR A 113 -8.79 -11.36 -9.55
C TYR A 113 -9.04 -11.51 -11.05
N ASN A 114 -8.38 -10.73 -11.91
CA ASN A 114 -8.49 -10.92 -13.36
C ASN A 114 -7.99 -12.29 -13.82
N ASP A 115 -6.98 -12.83 -13.16
CA ASP A 115 -6.49 -14.19 -13.44
C ASP A 115 -7.53 -15.28 -13.09
N TYR A 116 -8.37 -15.04 -12.09
CA TYR A 116 -9.45 -15.97 -11.73
C TYR A 116 -10.67 -15.84 -12.66
N ASP A 117 -11.02 -14.64 -13.12
CA ASP A 117 -12.18 -14.41 -14.00
C ASP A 117 -11.90 -14.82 -15.46
N SER A 118 -10.66 -14.96 -15.89
CA SER A 118 -10.32 -15.41 -17.24
C SER A 118 -10.74 -16.86 -17.52
N THR A 119 -11.07 -17.63 -16.48
CA THR A 119 -11.58 -19.01 -16.58
C THR A 119 -13.11 -19.15 -16.57
N GLY A 120 -13.84 -18.07 -16.30
CA GLY A 120 -15.31 -18.07 -16.17
C GLY A 120 -15.97 -16.95 -16.96
N LYS A 121 -16.55 -17.29 -18.11
CA LYS A 121 -17.43 -16.49 -18.96
C LYS A 121 -18.20 -15.37 -18.22
N THR A 122 -17.88 -14.12 -18.49
CA THR A 122 -18.89 -13.06 -18.62
C THR A 122 -18.35 -11.88 -19.42
N ALA A 123 -18.31 -12.04 -20.72
CA ALA A 123 -18.25 -10.95 -21.69
C ALA A 123 -19.62 -10.27 -21.78
N ALA A 124 -20.09 -9.66 -20.72
CA ALA A 124 -21.28 -8.81 -20.74
C ALA A 124 -21.39 -7.99 -19.44
N ARG A 125 -20.52 -7.03 -19.26
CA ARG A 125 -20.82 -5.90 -18.39
C ARG A 125 -20.39 -4.62 -19.08
N SER A 126 -21.38 -4.07 -19.81
CA SER A 126 -21.74 -2.67 -19.99
C SER A 126 -20.64 -1.62 -19.90
N ASP A 127 -20.53 -0.82 -20.88
CA ASP A 127 -20.10 0.57 -21.18
C ASP A 127 -19.80 1.55 -20.03
N ALA A 128 -19.75 1.12 -18.78
CA ALA A 128 -19.14 1.89 -17.71
C ALA A 128 -17.62 1.63 -17.77
N LYS A 129 -16.84 2.65 -18.08
CA LYS A 129 -15.39 2.65 -18.05
C LYS A 129 -14.92 2.11 -16.70
N GLN A 130 -14.63 0.81 -16.63
CA GLN A 130 -14.15 0.16 -15.43
C GLN A 130 -12.69 0.53 -15.27
N GLU A 131 -12.32 1.13 -14.14
CA GLU A 131 -10.94 1.42 -13.81
C GLU A 131 -10.12 0.13 -13.80
N THR A 132 -9.03 0.13 -14.51
CA THR A 132 -8.15 -1.03 -14.67
C THR A 132 -7.03 -1.03 -13.62
N ALA A 133 -6.35 -2.16 -13.46
CA ALA A 133 -5.15 -2.26 -12.63
C ALA A 133 -4.09 -1.23 -13.06
N GLU A 134 -3.97 -1.00 -14.38
CA GLU A 134 -3.02 -0.04 -14.93
C GLU A 134 -3.38 1.42 -14.59
N ASP A 135 -4.66 1.77 -14.56
CA ASP A 135 -5.09 3.09 -14.12
C ASP A 135 -4.68 3.36 -12.67
N TYR A 136 -4.86 2.38 -11.79
CA TYR A 136 -4.42 2.49 -10.39
C TYR A 136 -2.90 2.52 -10.25
N ARG A 137 -2.15 1.76 -11.05
CA ARG A 137 -0.69 1.86 -11.06
C ARG A 137 -0.22 3.25 -11.46
N ARG A 138 -0.80 3.80 -12.54
CA ARG A 138 -0.49 5.16 -12.99
C ARG A 138 -0.77 6.20 -11.91
N GLU A 139 -1.89 6.06 -11.19
CA GLU A 139 -2.23 6.90 -10.04
C GLU A 139 -1.17 6.82 -8.93
N GLY A 140 -0.76 5.60 -8.58
CA GLY A 140 0.30 5.36 -7.60
C GLY A 140 1.63 5.97 -8.01
N HIS A 141 2.03 5.80 -9.28
CA HIS A 141 3.24 6.43 -9.82
C HIS A 141 3.18 7.95 -9.77
N HIS A 142 2.04 8.56 -10.07
CA HIS A 142 1.87 10.00 -9.96
C HIS A 142 2.03 10.48 -8.52
N ALA A 143 1.45 9.78 -7.55
CA ALA A 143 1.60 10.12 -6.13
C ALA A 143 3.07 10.04 -5.66
N ILE A 144 3.82 9.01 -6.10
CA ILE A 144 5.25 8.88 -5.84
C ILE A 144 6.05 10.02 -6.50
N ALA A 145 5.78 10.33 -7.76
CA ALA A 145 6.45 11.42 -8.47
C ALA A 145 6.22 12.77 -7.78
N GLU A 146 5.00 13.02 -7.29
CA GLU A 146 4.68 14.23 -6.52
C GLU A 146 5.43 14.31 -5.19
N LEU A 147 5.62 13.17 -4.50
CA LEU A 147 6.43 13.12 -3.28
C LEU A 147 7.91 13.40 -3.56
N LEU A 148 8.43 12.86 -4.66
CA LEU A 148 9.80 13.08 -5.11
C LEU A 148 9.99 14.43 -5.82
N LYS A 149 8.94 15.27 -5.88
CA LYS A 149 8.96 16.57 -6.58
C LYS A 149 9.43 16.48 -8.04
N LYS A 150 9.18 15.33 -8.67
CA LYS A 150 9.48 15.10 -10.09
C LYS A 150 8.35 15.68 -10.95
N PRO A 151 8.66 16.23 -12.14
CA PRO A 151 7.64 16.69 -13.06
C PRO A 151 6.78 15.50 -13.52
N ARG A 152 5.50 15.77 -13.75
CA ARG A 152 4.58 14.81 -14.34
C ARG A 152 4.91 14.67 -15.82
N ILE A 153 5.27 13.49 -16.24
CA ILE A 153 5.52 13.19 -17.67
C ILE A 153 4.37 12.32 -18.13
N ASP A 154 3.42 12.93 -18.82
CA ASP A 154 2.37 12.21 -19.55
C ASP A 154 2.88 12.05 -20.99
N CYS A 155 3.36 10.85 -21.35
CA CYS A 155 3.67 10.53 -22.75
C CYS A 155 2.42 9.95 -23.40
N GLU A 156 1.72 10.75 -24.22
CA GLU A 156 0.76 10.24 -25.17
C GLU A 156 1.51 9.90 -26.46
N LEU A 157 1.44 8.64 -26.87
CA LEU A 157 1.82 8.21 -28.20
C LEU A 157 0.73 8.73 -29.17
N ILE A 158 1.08 9.72 -29.96
CA ILE A 158 0.27 10.21 -31.07
C ILE A 158 0.42 9.27 -32.27
#